data_e463436d235c71a5a86e18f8e1387b3c
#
_entry.id   e463436d235c71a5a86e18f8e1387b3c
#
_cell.length_a   1.000
_cell.length_b   1.000
_cell.length_c   1.000
_cell.angle_alpha   90.00
_cell.angle_beta   90.00
_cell.angle_gamma   90.00
#
_symmetry.space_group_name_H-M   'P 1'
#
loop_
_entity.id
_entity.type
_entity.pdbx_description
1 polymer ?
#
loop_
_entity_poly.entity_id
_entity_poly.type
_entity_poly.pdbx_seq_one_letter_code
_entity_poly.pdbx_strand_id
1 'polypeptide(L)'
;MKKRYTREKKTLCGEGYMEVDLYHITPEEHAAKRRKKTRPSSERQKKRNAQHAHRWRVQKANANFTVLGFYLTLTYIEAFLPESMEQAQRDLRNYIRRVKAAIAKLYGADVELRVMGLTGCGRKSGRYHHH
;
A
#
# COMPACT_ATOMS: atom_id res chain seq x y z
N MET A 1 11.83 -37.84 12.95
CA MET A 1 11.27 -36.48 13.00
C MET A 1 11.87 -35.66 11.87
N LYS A 2 11.05 -35.02 11.01
CA LYS A 2 11.58 -34.10 9.98
C LYS A 2 12.13 -32.85 10.65
N LYS A 3 13.37 -32.47 10.31
CA LYS A 3 14.03 -31.27 10.81
C LYS A 3 13.25 -30.03 10.35
N ARG A 4 12.90 -29.12 11.26
CA ARG A 4 12.24 -27.84 10.94
C ARG A 4 13.12 -26.71 11.41
N TYR A 5 13.17 -25.66 10.63
CA TYR A 5 13.86 -24.42 10.99
C TYR A 5 12.85 -23.37 11.38
N THR A 6 13.09 -22.67 12.47
CA THR A 6 12.33 -21.47 12.82
C THR A 6 13.02 -20.26 12.22
N ARG A 7 12.29 -19.48 11.47
CA ARG A 7 12.77 -18.20 10.94
C ARG A 7 12.06 -17.07 11.66
N GLU A 8 12.85 -16.13 12.13
CA GLU A 8 12.39 -14.85 12.62
C GLU A 8 12.62 -13.79 11.54
N LYS A 9 11.59 -13.00 11.26
CA LYS A 9 11.67 -11.85 10.36
C LYS A 9 11.21 -10.61 11.11
N LYS A 10 12.12 -9.66 11.34
CA LYS A 10 11.83 -8.35 11.89
C LYS A 10 11.61 -7.35 10.76
N THR A 11 10.54 -6.58 10.84
CA THR A 11 10.25 -5.49 9.91
C THR A 11 10.09 -4.21 10.73
N LEU A 12 11.09 -3.33 10.63
CA LEU A 12 11.05 -2.01 11.27
C LEU A 12 10.24 -1.07 10.39
N CYS A 13 9.26 -0.40 10.98
CA CYS A 13 8.36 0.52 10.30
C CYS A 13 8.40 1.87 11.04
N GLY A 14 9.45 2.65 10.80
CA GLY A 14 9.72 3.88 11.54
C GLY A 14 10.25 3.60 12.97
N GLU A 15 10.25 4.64 13.79
CA GLU A 15 10.84 4.59 15.14
C GLU A 15 9.93 3.92 16.19
N GLY A 16 8.62 3.93 15.96
CA GLY A 16 7.63 3.50 16.96
C GLY A 16 6.94 2.15 16.66
N TYR A 17 7.20 1.50 15.54
CA TYR A 17 6.48 0.30 15.16
C TYR A 17 7.40 -0.77 14.54
N MET A 18 7.36 -1.97 15.11
CA MET A 18 8.08 -3.13 14.61
C MET A 18 7.14 -4.34 14.56
N GLU A 19 7.18 -5.06 13.45
CA GLU A 19 6.52 -6.37 13.34
C GLU A 19 7.55 -7.49 13.39
N VAL A 20 7.22 -8.55 14.15
CA VAL A 20 8.04 -9.76 14.25
C VAL A 20 7.21 -10.95 13.75
N ASP A 21 7.67 -11.58 12.69
CA ASP A 21 7.08 -12.82 12.16
C ASP A 21 7.95 -14.01 12.57
N LEU A 22 7.35 -14.95 13.28
CA LEU A 22 7.95 -16.25 13.59
C LEU A 22 7.24 -17.33 12.76
N TYR A 23 7.97 -18.06 11.95
CA TYR A 23 7.39 -19.13 11.15
C TYR A 23 8.36 -20.29 10.91
N HIS A 24 7.80 -21.49 10.76
CA HIS A 24 8.58 -22.67 10.46
C HIS A 24 8.75 -22.83 8.96
N ILE A 25 9.95 -23.20 8.55
CA ILE A 25 10.29 -23.57 7.18
C ILE A 25 10.88 -24.96 7.13
N THR A 26 10.63 -25.68 6.02
CA THR A 26 11.26 -26.96 5.77
C THR A 26 12.70 -26.80 5.27
N PRO A 27 13.54 -27.84 5.34
CA PRO A 27 14.89 -27.79 4.75
C PRO A 27 14.86 -27.44 3.26
N GLU A 28 13.88 -27.93 2.53
CA GLU A 28 13.70 -27.67 1.09
C GLU A 28 13.35 -26.20 0.84
N GLU A 29 12.46 -25.61 1.65
CA GLU A 29 12.12 -24.19 1.58
C GLU A 29 13.31 -23.30 1.98
N HIS A 30 14.14 -23.76 2.93
CA HIS A 30 15.35 -23.06 3.34
C HIS A 30 16.38 -23.00 2.22
N ALA A 31 16.54 -24.10 1.47
CA ALA A 31 17.47 -24.22 0.36
C ALA A 31 16.91 -23.65 -0.97
N ALA A 32 15.61 -23.48 -1.09
CA ALA A 32 14.96 -23.10 -2.34
C ALA A 32 15.24 -21.65 -2.74
N LYS A 33 15.69 -21.46 -3.97
CA LYS A 33 15.76 -20.14 -4.62
C LYS A 33 14.38 -19.74 -5.13
N ARG A 34 14.07 -18.45 -5.08
CA ARG A 34 12.80 -17.90 -5.61
C ARG A 34 12.72 -18.17 -7.11
N ARG A 35 11.72 -18.94 -7.54
CA ARG A 35 11.49 -19.29 -8.94
C ARG A 35 10.54 -18.27 -9.60
N LYS A 36 10.70 -18.09 -10.93
CA LYS A 36 9.75 -17.30 -11.72
C LYS A 36 8.37 -17.96 -11.68
N LYS A 37 7.33 -17.17 -11.47
CA LYS A 37 5.96 -17.65 -11.44
C LYS A 37 5.50 -18.06 -12.83
N THR A 38 5.07 -19.30 -12.99
CA THR A 38 4.65 -19.88 -14.28
C THR A 38 3.14 -20.07 -14.41
N ARG A 39 2.39 -19.99 -13.29
CA ARG A 39 0.94 -20.22 -13.26
C ARG A 39 0.20 -19.06 -12.61
N PRO A 40 -1.06 -18.76 -13.00
CA PRO A 40 -1.88 -17.78 -12.33
C PRO A 40 -2.12 -18.19 -10.86
N SER A 41 -2.36 -17.20 -10.00
CA SER A 41 -2.67 -17.46 -8.59
C SER A 41 -4.04 -18.08 -8.44
N SER A 42 -4.17 -19.12 -7.61
CA SER A 42 -5.46 -19.65 -7.16
C SER A 42 -6.21 -18.58 -6.35
N GLU A 43 -7.54 -18.73 -6.18
CA GLU A 43 -8.35 -17.81 -5.37
C GLU A 43 -7.85 -17.73 -3.91
N ARG A 44 -7.49 -18.87 -3.32
CA ARG A 44 -6.85 -18.88 -1.99
C ARG A 44 -5.57 -18.07 -1.95
N GLN A 45 -4.74 -18.17 -3.00
CA GLN A 45 -3.50 -17.41 -3.09
C GLN A 45 -3.77 -15.92 -3.34
N LYS A 46 -4.79 -15.55 -4.13
CA LYS A 46 -5.22 -14.17 -4.32
C LYS A 46 -5.66 -13.54 -3.00
N LYS A 47 -6.46 -14.26 -2.19
CA LYS A 47 -6.87 -13.79 -0.86
C LYS A 47 -5.67 -13.54 0.07
N ARG A 48 -4.71 -14.47 0.12
CA ARG A 48 -3.46 -14.28 0.89
C ARG A 48 -2.65 -13.08 0.38
N ASN A 49 -2.52 -12.94 -0.94
CA ASN A 49 -1.80 -11.81 -1.53
C ASN A 49 -2.47 -10.47 -1.17
N ALA A 50 -3.80 -10.42 -1.14
CA ALA A 50 -4.54 -9.22 -0.70
C ALA A 50 -4.28 -8.89 0.78
N GLN A 51 -4.25 -9.90 1.67
CA GLN A 51 -3.89 -9.71 3.08
C GLN A 51 -2.46 -9.18 3.23
N HIS A 52 -1.50 -9.75 2.50
CA HIS A 52 -0.11 -9.28 2.50
C HIS A 52 0.02 -7.86 1.95
N ALA A 53 -0.72 -7.53 0.89
CA ALA A 53 -0.74 -6.17 0.34
C ALA A 53 -1.33 -5.16 1.33
N HIS A 54 -2.37 -5.56 2.09
CA HIS A 54 -2.93 -4.74 3.17
C HIS A 54 -1.90 -4.50 4.28
N ARG A 55 -1.31 -5.59 4.80
CA ARG A 55 -0.27 -5.50 5.84
C ARG A 55 0.88 -4.59 5.40
N TRP A 56 1.34 -4.73 4.17
CA TRP A 56 2.42 -3.92 3.64
C TRP A 56 2.07 -2.43 3.54
N ARG A 57 0.81 -2.09 3.23
CA ARG A 57 0.34 -0.69 3.29
C ARG A 57 0.41 -0.13 4.71
N VAL A 58 -0.03 -0.91 5.71
CA VAL A 58 0.07 -0.52 7.13
C VAL A 58 1.51 -0.28 7.54
N GLN A 59 2.43 -1.19 7.19
CA GLN A 59 3.86 -1.04 7.45
C GLN A 59 4.42 0.23 6.82
N LYS A 60 4.06 0.51 5.55
CA LYS A 60 4.48 1.75 4.87
C LYS A 60 3.87 2.99 5.51
N ALA A 61 2.62 2.94 5.93
CA ALA A 61 2.00 4.06 6.63
C ALA A 61 2.76 4.38 7.92
N ASN A 62 3.00 3.38 8.76
CA ASN A 62 3.75 3.58 10.00
C ASN A 62 5.19 4.04 9.79
N ALA A 63 5.83 3.62 8.69
CA ALA A 63 7.21 4.03 8.39
C ALA A 63 7.33 5.47 7.86
N ASN A 64 6.28 6.05 7.30
CA ASN A 64 6.35 7.32 6.58
C ASN A 64 5.47 8.42 7.15
N PHE A 65 4.53 8.09 8.02
CA PHE A 65 3.60 9.07 8.59
C PHE A 65 3.63 9.02 10.10
N THR A 66 3.50 10.20 10.71
CA THR A 66 3.38 10.38 12.15
C THR A 66 1.94 10.78 12.51
N VAL A 67 1.66 10.96 13.80
CA VAL A 67 0.38 11.47 14.30
C VAL A 67 0.05 12.89 13.81
N LEU A 68 1.03 13.61 13.27
CA LEU A 68 0.85 14.95 12.69
C LEU A 68 0.47 14.91 11.20
N GLY A 69 0.31 13.73 10.61
CA GLY A 69 -0.14 13.57 9.23
C GLY A 69 -1.61 13.93 9.05
N PHE A 70 -1.97 14.37 7.84
CA PHE A 70 -3.37 14.62 7.48
C PHE A 70 -3.98 13.36 6.84
N TYR A 71 -5.20 13.04 7.26
CA TYR A 71 -6.05 12.08 6.57
C TYR A 71 -7.12 12.85 5.78
N LEU A 72 -7.15 12.65 4.47
CA LEU A 72 -8.07 13.34 3.57
C LEU A 72 -8.98 12.32 2.88
N THR A 73 -10.25 12.69 2.71
CA THR A 73 -11.17 12.01 1.81
C THR A 73 -11.55 12.96 0.69
N LEU A 74 -11.20 12.59 -0.54
CA LEU A 74 -11.52 13.35 -1.74
C LEU A 74 -12.64 12.64 -2.49
N THR A 75 -13.67 13.40 -2.84
CA THR A 75 -14.82 12.93 -3.60
C THR A 75 -14.99 13.76 -4.87
N TYR A 76 -15.74 13.23 -5.82
CA TYR A 76 -16.10 13.93 -7.06
C TYR A 76 -17.46 14.61 -6.94
N ILE A 77 -17.60 15.77 -7.53
CA ILE A 77 -18.91 16.34 -7.83
C ILE A 77 -19.52 15.62 -9.04
N GLU A 78 -20.82 15.65 -9.17
CA GLU A 78 -21.58 14.92 -10.21
C GLU A 78 -21.03 15.13 -11.62
N ALA A 79 -20.76 16.38 -11.99
CA ALA A 79 -20.29 16.75 -13.32
C ALA A 79 -18.90 16.18 -13.70
N PHE A 80 -18.11 15.69 -12.73
CA PHE A 80 -16.75 15.18 -12.94
C PHE A 80 -16.55 13.76 -12.42
N LEU A 81 -17.64 12.99 -12.36
CA LEU A 81 -17.52 11.57 -11.96
C LEU A 81 -16.70 10.80 -13.01
N PRO A 82 -15.65 10.08 -12.58
CA PRO A 82 -14.86 9.28 -13.49
C PRO A 82 -15.63 8.04 -13.96
N GLU A 83 -15.49 7.70 -15.23
CA GLU A 83 -16.14 6.56 -15.84
C GLU A 83 -15.49 5.22 -15.48
N SER A 84 -14.23 5.24 -15.04
CA SER A 84 -13.48 4.03 -14.72
C SER A 84 -12.53 4.22 -13.53
N MET A 85 -12.12 3.10 -12.93
CA MET A 85 -11.11 3.07 -11.88
C MET A 85 -9.77 3.64 -12.36
N GLU A 86 -9.41 3.38 -13.60
CA GLU A 86 -8.17 3.86 -14.22
C GLU A 86 -8.17 5.38 -14.35
N GLN A 87 -9.31 5.96 -14.74
CA GLN A 87 -9.50 7.42 -14.80
C GLN A 87 -9.40 8.01 -13.39
N ALA A 88 -10.13 7.48 -12.41
CA ALA A 88 -10.07 7.93 -11.03
C ALA A 88 -8.63 7.91 -10.47
N GLN A 89 -7.89 6.83 -10.74
CA GLN A 89 -6.48 6.74 -10.32
C GLN A 89 -5.58 7.75 -11.05
N ARG A 90 -5.86 8.07 -12.30
CA ARG A 90 -5.14 9.11 -13.07
C ARG A 90 -5.39 10.49 -12.47
N ASP A 91 -6.62 10.77 -12.12
CA ASP A 91 -7.03 12.04 -11.51
C ASP A 91 -6.34 12.23 -10.14
N LEU A 92 -6.30 11.19 -9.32
CA LEU A 92 -5.55 11.23 -8.06
C LEU A 92 -4.07 11.53 -8.28
N ARG A 93 -3.42 10.86 -9.25
CA ARG A 93 -2.00 11.13 -9.56
C ARG A 93 -1.79 12.58 -10.02
N ASN A 94 -2.68 13.10 -10.85
CA ASN A 94 -2.64 14.48 -11.32
C ASN A 94 -2.85 15.48 -10.17
N TYR A 95 -3.79 15.19 -9.27
CA TYR A 95 -4.02 15.99 -8.07
C TYR A 95 -2.77 16.04 -7.19
N ILE A 96 -2.18 14.90 -6.85
CA ILE A 96 -0.95 14.82 -6.04
C ILE A 96 0.18 15.60 -6.69
N ARG A 97 0.34 15.49 -8.01
CA ARG A 97 1.37 16.24 -8.75
C ARG A 97 1.18 17.76 -8.62
N ARG A 98 -0.07 18.25 -8.73
CA ARG A 98 -0.40 19.67 -8.57
C ARG A 98 -0.15 20.14 -7.14
N VAL A 99 -0.54 19.36 -6.14
CA VAL A 99 -0.29 19.68 -4.72
C VAL A 99 1.22 19.76 -4.45
N LYS A 100 1.99 18.80 -4.92
CA LYS A 100 3.47 18.84 -4.81
C LYS A 100 4.07 20.08 -5.43
N ALA A 101 3.63 20.45 -6.64
CA ALA A 101 4.11 21.67 -7.32
C ALA A 101 3.72 22.95 -6.56
N ALA A 102 2.50 23.01 -6.00
CA ALA A 102 2.06 24.14 -5.19
C ALA A 102 2.89 24.28 -3.90
N ILE A 103 3.15 23.17 -3.21
CA ILE A 103 3.97 23.16 -1.98
C ILE A 103 5.40 23.59 -2.30
N ALA A 104 6.01 23.07 -3.36
CA ALA A 104 7.36 23.47 -3.77
C ALA A 104 7.44 24.97 -4.11
N LYS A 105 6.38 25.53 -4.71
CA LYS A 105 6.31 26.97 -5.00
C LYS A 105 6.17 27.83 -3.73
N LEU A 106 5.42 27.35 -2.73
CA LEU A 106 5.12 28.11 -1.50
C LEU A 106 6.24 28.02 -0.46
N TYR A 107 6.86 26.86 -0.33
CA TYR A 107 7.77 26.52 0.77
C TYR A 107 9.20 26.17 0.32
N GLY A 108 9.45 26.12 -0.99
CA GLY A 108 10.74 25.75 -1.57
C GLY A 108 10.77 24.28 -2.05
N ALA A 109 11.69 24.00 -2.95
CA ALA A 109 11.83 22.68 -3.58
C ALA A 109 12.32 21.58 -2.62
N ASP A 110 12.94 21.95 -1.51
CA ASP A 110 13.51 21.02 -0.52
C ASP A 110 12.46 20.42 0.42
N VAL A 111 11.21 20.90 0.37
CA VAL A 111 10.12 20.36 1.20
C VAL A 111 9.60 19.06 0.61
N GLU A 112 9.86 17.95 1.31
CA GLU A 112 9.35 16.64 0.93
C GLU A 112 7.89 16.46 1.33
N LEU A 113 6.98 16.35 0.36
CA LEU A 113 5.60 15.92 0.61
C LEU A 113 5.48 14.41 0.45
N ARG A 114 5.25 13.69 1.53
CA ARG A 114 4.94 12.25 1.54
C ARG A 114 3.43 12.07 1.40
N VAL A 115 3.01 11.26 0.43
CA VAL A 115 1.60 10.99 0.16
C VAL A 115 1.38 9.49 -0.03
N MET A 116 0.34 8.97 0.62
CA MET A 116 -0.20 7.64 0.34
C MET A 116 -1.65 7.80 -0.10
N GLY A 117 -1.92 7.48 -1.36
CA GLY A 117 -3.26 7.59 -1.93
C GLY A 117 -3.87 6.23 -2.25
N LEU A 118 -5.14 6.05 -1.89
CA LEU A 118 -5.94 4.87 -2.18
C LEU A 118 -7.22 5.31 -2.90
N THR A 119 -7.55 4.63 -3.99
CA THR A 119 -8.83 4.83 -4.69
C THR A 119 -9.79 3.71 -4.31
N GLY A 120 -10.98 4.08 -3.86
CA GLY A 120 -12.08 3.19 -3.55
C GLY A 120 -13.30 3.45 -4.43
N CYS A 121 -14.20 2.48 -4.46
CA CYS A 121 -15.52 2.61 -5.06
C CYS A 121 -16.57 2.33 -3.98
N GLY A 122 -17.52 3.23 -3.80
CA GLY A 122 -18.58 3.12 -2.82
C GLY A 122 -19.51 1.94 -3.12
N ARG A 123 -19.68 1.04 -2.16
CA ARG A 123 -20.48 -0.18 -2.34
C ARG A 123 -21.95 0.10 -2.69
N LYS A 124 -22.54 1.16 -2.13
CA LYS A 124 -23.94 1.54 -2.36
C LYS A 124 -24.10 2.51 -3.54
N SER A 125 -23.22 3.49 -3.63
CA SER A 125 -23.32 4.58 -4.61
C SER A 125 -22.63 4.28 -5.93
N GLY A 126 -21.70 3.31 -5.97
CA GLY A 126 -20.82 3.09 -7.13
C GLY A 126 -19.83 4.23 -7.39
N ARG A 127 -19.82 5.28 -6.54
CA ARG A 127 -18.99 6.48 -6.77
C ARG A 127 -17.54 6.23 -6.33
N TYR A 128 -16.62 6.66 -7.15
CA TYR A 128 -15.21 6.66 -6.81
C TYR A 128 -14.88 7.74 -5.79
N HIS A 129 -13.93 7.44 -4.92
CA HIS A 129 -13.39 8.36 -3.91
C HIS A 129 -11.96 7.99 -3.60
N HIS A 130 -11.22 8.92 -2.98
CA HIS A 130 -9.82 8.71 -2.62
C HIS A 130 -9.61 9.00 -1.13
N HIS A 131 -8.71 8.22 -0.57
CA HIS A 131 -8.18 8.43 0.78
C HIS A 131 -6.68 8.62 0.72
#